data_0af0168276635af38c40ab99855cf3bb
#
_entry.id   0af0168276635af38c40ab99855cf3bb
#
_cell.length_a   1.000
_cell.length_b   1.000
_cell.length_c   1.000
_cell.angle_alpha   90.00
_cell.angle_beta   90.00
_cell.angle_gamma   90.00
#
_symmetry.space_group_name_H-M   'P 1'
#
loop_
_entity.id
_entity.type
_entity.pdbx_description
1 polymer ?
#
loop_
_entity_poly.entity_id
_entity_poly.type
_entity_poly.pdbx_seq_one_letter_code
_entity_poly.pdbx_strand_id
1 'polypeptide(L)'
;MGIQRYTLSLITVLTLLPTSALSQNSNTDWPQWRGPNRDGIVASFSVPNPWPNQLTLRWKVEVGEGYATPLLIGDNVFMFTREGDEEIMRALDARTGRTRWQSSYPAPFTYGAGGAEPHGPGPKATPTFKDGNLYTLGMGGVVTAFDAETGAQLWQVAEPPVGPLYGTAMSPLVEQGLVIVHVGGHDQGALTAFDTTTGEVRWSWEDDGPSYASPLVADLHGTRQIITLSQDRVIGVSALTGTLLWERPFTTDYTQNTIDPILINDTVVVAGFQKPTSAFRIVNHQDQWATEDVWTNDEISLYMANGVLTDDILFGLSQRNSGQYFLLDVTTGETLWTSERRQAENAAIVKAGETLIILEDDAELIIGTADTSEFNEIKRYDVADSQTWAPPTISGNRLFIKDTSALTLWTFN
;
A
#
# COMPACT_ATOMS: atom_id res chain seq x y z
N MET A 1 61.43 53.66 -15.76
CA MET A 1 61.42 52.17 -15.66
C MET A 1 60.08 51.79 -14.99
N GLY A 2 59.03 51.52 -15.78
CA GLY A 2 57.72 51.18 -15.26
C GLY A 2 57.50 49.68 -15.30
N ILE A 3 57.16 49.12 -14.17
CA ILE A 3 56.84 47.68 -14.01
C ILE A 3 55.34 47.51 -14.18
N GLN A 4 54.93 46.87 -15.30
CA GLN A 4 53.56 46.48 -15.57
C GLN A 4 53.25 45.17 -14.80
N ARG A 5 52.27 45.22 -13.88
CA ARG A 5 51.74 44.04 -13.19
C ARG A 5 50.61 43.46 -13.99
N TYR A 6 50.75 42.21 -14.46
CA TYR A 6 49.67 41.40 -15.03
C TYR A 6 48.91 40.68 -13.93
N THR A 7 47.63 40.98 -13.78
CA THR A 7 46.74 40.21 -12.92
C THR A 7 46.12 39.07 -13.72
N LEU A 8 46.41 37.85 -13.31
CA LEU A 8 45.82 36.63 -13.88
C LEU A 8 44.47 36.41 -13.17
N SER A 9 43.37 36.55 -13.87
CA SER A 9 42.03 36.19 -13.38
C SER A 9 41.79 34.69 -13.64
N LEU A 10 41.70 33.91 -12.57
CA LEU A 10 41.30 32.52 -12.62
C LEU A 10 39.76 32.43 -12.80
N ILE A 11 39.30 31.98 -13.96
CA ILE A 11 37.90 31.73 -14.22
C ILE A 11 37.66 30.28 -13.80
N THR A 12 36.96 30.09 -12.65
CA THR A 12 36.47 28.78 -12.20
C THR A 12 35.21 28.46 -12.98
N VAL A 13 35.29 27.53 -13.91
CA VAL A 13 34.14 26.97 -14.61
C VAL A 13 33.49 25.96 -13.69
N LEU A 14 32.36 26.29 -13.10
CA LEU A 14 31.50 25.40 -12.36
C LEU A 14 30.72 24.55 -13.38
N THR A 15 31.12 23.31 -13.61
CA THR A 15 30.37 22.34 -14.40
C THR A 15 29.19 21.83 -13.55
N LEU A 16 28.00 22.36 -13.80
CA LEU A 16 26.74 21.77 -13.35
C LEU A 16 26.54 20.46 -14.12
N LEU A 17 26.73 19.34 -13.44
CA LEU A 17 26.28 18.03 -13.92
C LEU A 17 24.75 18.04 -13.89
N PRO A 18 24.06 17.62 -14.94
CA PRO A 18 22.61 17.48 -14.90
C PRO A 18 22.27 16.36 -13.90
N THR A 19 21.62 16.71 -12.81
CA THR A 19 20.90 15.75 -11.97
C THR A 19 19.72 15.24 -12.78
N SER A 20 19.77 14.00 -13.24
CA SER A 20 18.63 13.32 -13.84
C SER A 20 17.64 12.98 -12.71
N ALA A 21 16.70 13.89 -12.45
CA ALA A 21 15.59 13.59 -11.57
C ALA A 21 14.87 12.34 -12.08
N LEU A 22 14.60 11.39 -11.19
CA LEU A 22 13.78 10.22 -11.50
C LEU A 22 12.42 10.71 -11.96
N SER A 23 12.15 10.59 -13.27
CA SER A 23 10.86 10.96 -13.87
C SER A 23 9.88 9.81 -13.69
N GLN A 24 8.75 10.07 -13.07
CA GLN A 24 7.64 9.15 -12.98
C GLN A 24 7.03 8.94 -14.37
N ASN A 25 7.05 7.71 -14.89
CA ASN A 25 6.36 7.35 -16.12
C ASN A 25 5.00 6.72 -15.74
N SER A 26 3.97 7.53 -15.69
CA SER A 26 2.66 7.25 -15.08
C SER A 26 1.98 5.93 -15.49
N ASN A 27 2.36 5.33 -16.62
CA ASN A 27 1.69 4.13 -17.13
C ASN A 27 2.41 2.81 -16.77
N THR A 28 3.66 2.86 -16.28
CA THR A 28 4.45 1.65 -15.99
C THR A 28 4.94 1.59 -14.55
N ASP A 29 4.80 2.67 -13.81
CA ASP A 29 5.28 2.78 -12.44
C ASP A 29 4.25 2.24 -11.43
N TRP A 30 4.76 1.70 -10.33
CA TRP A 30 3.99 1.25 -9.16
C TRP A 30 4.50 2.01 -7.93
N PRO A 31 4.03 3.26 -7.70
CA PRO A 31 4.68 4.20 -6.78
C PRO A 31 4.26 4.07 -5.32
N GLN A 32 3.23 3.29 -5.01
CA GLN A 32 2.66 3.19 -3.67
C GLN A 32 1.81 1.93 -3.50
N TRP A 33 1.26 1.77 -2.31
CA TRP A 33 0.31 0.73 -1.95
C TRP A 33 -0.81 0.59 -2.98
N ARG A 34 -1.01 -0.62 -3.52
CA ARG A 34 -2.04 -0.97 -4.50
C ARG A 34 -1.94 -0.16 -5.82
N GLY A 35 -0.76 0.32 -6.17
CA GLY A 35 -0.50 0.99 -7.46
C GLY A 35 -0.78 2.49 -7.47
N PRO A 36 -0.79 3.10 -8.67
CA PRO A 36 -0.84 4.56 -8.81
C PRO A 36 -2.05 5.22 -8.14
N ASN A 37 -3.20 4.54 -8.14
CA ASN A 37 -4.47 5.06 -7.64
C ASN A 37 -4.91 4.40 -6.31
N ARG A 38 -4.09 3.51 -5.73
CA ARG A 38 -4.41 2.72 -4.52
C ARG A 38 -5.63 1.79 -4.69
N ASP A 39 -5.94 1.38 -5.91
CA ASP A 39 -7.13 0.61 -6.30
C ASP A 39 -6.83 -0.86 -6.70
N GLY A 40 -5.55 -1.21 -6.84
CA GLY A 40 -5.14 -2.55 -7.30
C GLY A 40 -5.25 -2.73 -8.82
N ILE A 41 -5.44 -1.63 -9.57
CA ILE A 41 -5.55 -1.68 -11.02
C ILE A 41 -4.18 -1.46 -11.67
N VAL A 42 -3.82 -2.39 -12.57
CA VAL A 42 -2.58 -2.33 -13.36
C VAL A 42 -2.84 -1.57 -14.64
N ALA A 43 -2.26 -0.38 -14.77
CA ALA A 43 -2.48 0.48 -15.93
C ALA A 43 -1.79 -0.02 -17.21
N SER A 44 -0.70 -0.77 -17.09
CA SER A 44 0.10 -1.26 -18.22
C SER A 44 0.41 -2.74 -18.07
N PHE A 45 -0.37 -3.56 -18.73
CA PHE A 45 -0.17 -5.00 -18.78
C PHE A 45 -0.41 -5.52 -20.21
N SER A 46 0.49 -6.39 -20.66
CA SER A 46 0.32 -7.07 -21.94
C SER A 46 -0.15 -8.50 -21.69
N VAL A 47 -1.44 -8.74 -21.85
CA VAL A 47 -2.03 -10.07 -21.67
C VAL A 47 -1.37 -11.05 -22.62
N PRO A 48 -0.72 -12.13 -22.13
CA PRO A 48 -0.13 -13.16 -22.98
C PRO A 48 -1.20 -13.91 -23.78
N ASN A 49 -0.90 -14.25 -25.02
CA ASN A 49 -1.78 -15.10 -25.82
C ASN A 49 -0.98 -16.06 -26.71
N PRO A 50 -0.89 -17.35 -26.38
CA PRO A 50 -1.47 -17.99 -25.17
C PRO A 50 -0.68 -17.67 -23.90
N TRP A 51 -1.28 -17.93 -22.75
CA TRP A 51 -0.58 -17.91 -21.46
C TRP A 51 0.52 -18.97 -21.45
N PRO A 52 1.75 -18.65 -21.00
CA PRO A 52 2.85 -19.62 -20.98
C PRO A 52 2.54 -20.77 -20.01
N ASN A 53 3.13 -21.94 -20.25
CA ASN A 53 2.99 -23.06 -19.31
C ASN A 53 3.81 -22.85 -18.04
N GLN A 54 4.87 -22.05 -18.10
CA GLN A 54 5.73 -21.66 -16.99
C GLN A 54 6.14 -20.21 -17.15
N LEU A 55 6.25 -19.49 -16.03
CA LEU A 55 6.86 -18.17 -16.01
C LEU A 55 8.38 -18.28 -16.16
N THR A 56 9.00 -17.25 -16.72
CA THR A 56 10.46 -17.18 -16.83
C THR A 56 11.05 -16.42 -15.65
N LEU A 57 11.82 -17.12 -14.81
CA LEU A 57 12.61 -16.48 -13.74
C LEU A 57 13.73 -15.63 -14.35
N ARG A 58 13.79 -14.37 -14.01
CA ARG A 58 14.84 -13.44 -14.46
C ARG A 58 15.93 -13.31 -13.41
N TRP A 59 15.55 -13.08 -12.16
CA TRP A 59 16.44 -13.05 -11.03
C TRP A 59 15.67 -13.25 -9.72
N LYS A 60 16.36 -13.71 -8.69
CA LYS A 60 15.91 -13.79 -7.30
C LYS A 60 17.02 -13.28 -6.40
N VAL A 61 16.70 -12.42 -5.42
CA VAL A 61 17.67 -11.82 -4.49
C VAL A 61 17.09 -11.77 -3.08
N GLU A 62 17.93 -12.03 -2.09
CA GLU A 62 17.58 -11.83 -0.69
C GLU A 62 17.53 -10.34 -0.38
N VAL A 63 16.46 -9.91 0.28
CA VAL A 63 16.21 -8.50 0.62
C VAL A 63 15.84 -8.30 2.09
N GLY A 64 15.73 -9.37 2.88
CA GLY A 64 15.31 -9.33 4.28
C GLY A 64 13.81 -9.52 4.48
N GLU A 65 13.38 -9.54 5.73
CA GLU A 65 12.02 -9.85 6.16
C GLU A 65 11.05 -8.68 5.92
N GLY A 66 9.78 -8.99 5.73
CA GLY A 66 8.69 -8.03 5.61
C GLY A 66 7.81 -8.26 4.40
N TYR A 67 6.66 -7.63 4.41
CA TYR A 67 5.60 -7.78 3.42
C TYR A 67 5.19 -6.45 2.77
N ALA A 68 6.06 -5.45 2.82
CA ALA A 68 5.88 -4.24 2.02
C ALA A 68 5.91 -4.58 0.52
N THR A 69 4.97 -4.04 -0.24
CA THR A 69 4.93 -4.22 -1.70
C THR A 69 6.18 -3.62 -2.35
N PRO A 70 6.83 -4.30 -3.29
CA PRO A 70 7.88 -3.70 -4.11
C PRO A 70 7.37 -2.48 -4.87
N LEU A 71 8.02 -1.32 -4.76
CA LEU A 71 7.71 -0.21 -5.65
C LEU A 71 8.55 -0.31 -6.92
N LEU A 72 7.95 0.04 -8.05
CA LEU A 72 8.67 0.12 -9.33
C LEU A 72 8.57 1.53 -9.88
N ILE A 73 9.71 2.22 -10.03
CA ILE A 73 9.80 3.56 -10.59
C ILE A 73 10.88 3.56 -11.67
N GLY A 74 10.47 3.62 -12.92
CA GLY A 74 11.36 3.47 -14.07
C GLY A 74 12.14 2.17 -14.03
N ASP A 75 13.47 2.26 -13.88
CA ASP A 75 14.39 1.12 -13.76
C ASP A 75 14.81 0.80 -12.31
N ASN A 76 14.14 1.35 -11.32
CA ASN A 76 14.39 1.06 -9.92
C ASN A 76 13.25 0.27 -9.29
N VAL A 77 13.61 -0.78 -8.53
CA VAL A 77 12.72 -1.43 -7.58
C VAL A 77 13.13 -1.02 -6.17
N PHE A 78 12.18 -0.48 -5.42
CA PHE A 78 12.42 -0.09 -4.03
C PHE A 78 11.78 -1.10 -3.08
N MET A 79 12.54 -1.49 -2.06
CA MET A 79 12.11 -2.44 -1.04
C MET A 79 12.34 -1.87 0.35
N PHE A 80 11.32 -2.00 1.20
CA PHE A 80 11.42 -1.70 2.62
C PHE A 80 11.29 -2.98 3.42
N THR A 81 12.36 -3.35 4.13
CA THR A 81 12.50 -4.67 4.77
C THR A 81 13.22 -4.54 6.11
N ARG A 82 13.43 -5.65 6.80
CA ARG A 82 14.18 -5.76 8.04
C ARG A 82 15.27 -6.82 7.96
N GLU A 83 16.43 -6.54 8.56
CA GLU A 83 17.48 -7.51 8.87
C GLU A 83 17.91 -7.31 10.33
N GLY A 84 17.67 -8.28 11.17
CA GLY A 84 17.91 -8.15 12.61
C GLY A 84 17.09 -7.02 13.22
N ASP A 85 17.75 -6.10 13.91
CA ASP A 85 17.13 -4.95 14.57
C ASP A 85 17.15 -3.67 13.70
N GLU A 86 17.41 -3.79 12.41
CA GLU A 86 17.42 -2.63 11.50
C GLU A 86 16.30 -2.73 10.46
N GLU A 87 15.60 -1.63 10.22
CA GLU A 87 14.76 -1.43 9.06
C GLU A 87 15.58 -0.83 7.92
N ILE A 88 15.38 -1.36 6.73
CA ILE A 88 16.25 -1.10 5.58
C ILE A 88 15.42 -0.67 4.38
N MET A 89 15.71 0.50 3.86
CA MET A 89 15.24 0.95 2.55
C MET A 89 16.32 0.70 1.52
N ARG A 90 15.99 0.04 0.41
CA ARG A 90 16.96 -0.23 -0.66
C ARG A 90 16.38 -0.01 -2.04
N ALA A 91 17.24 0.40 -2.96
CA ALA A 91 16.95 0.44 -4.38
C ALA A 91 17.73 -0.67 -5.09
N LEU A 92 17.03 -1.40 -5.96
CA LEU A 92 17.60 -2.40 -6.84
C LEU A 92 17.41 -2.00 -8.30
N ASP A 93 18.33 -2.39 -9.15
CA ASP A 93 18.15 -2.33 -10.59
C ASP A 93 17.06 -3.32 -11.02
N ALA A 94 15.97 -2.84 -11.61
CA ALA A 94 14.80 -3.65 -11.92
C ALA A 94 15.09 -4.77 -12.92
N ARG A 95 16.11 -4.63 -13.78
CA ARG A 95 16.49 -5.61 -14.79
C ARG A 95 17.38 -6.71 -14.25
N THR A 96 18.22 -6.41 -13.25
CA THR A 96 19.29 -7.32 -12.78
C THR A 96 19.16 -7.76 -11.33
N GLY A 97 18.30 -7.12 -10.53
CA GLY A 97 18.19 -7.35 -9.09
C GLY A 97 19.39 -6.83 -8.26
N ARG A 98 20.37 -6.17 -8.87
CA ARG A 98 21.53 -5.66 -8.16
C ARG A 98 21.17 -4.45 -7.31
N THR A 99 21.61 -4.43 -6.06
CA THR A 99 21.44 -3.26 -5.19
C THR A 99 22.21 -2.07 -5.77
N ARG A 100 21.52 -0.95 -5.91
CA ARG A 100 22.07 0.36 -6.29
C ARG A 100 22.50 1.13 -5.06
N TRP A 101 21.65 1.16 -4.05
CA TRP A 101 21.92 1.71 -2.72
C TRP A 101 21.06 1.03 -1.65
N GLN A 102 21.48 1.14 -0.41
CA GLN A 102 20.67 0.81 0.76
C GLN A 102 20.97 1.81 1.88
N SER A 103 19.94 2.07 2.69
CA SER A 103 19.98 2.91 3.87
C SER A 103 19.22 2.22 4.99
N SER A 104 19.76 2.23 6.20
CA SER A 104 19.16 1.54 7.34
C SER A 104 19.16 2.42 8.58
N TYR A 105 18.30 2.09 9.53
CA TYR A 105 18.26 2.69 10.86
C TYR A 105 17.86 1.63 11.91
N PRO A 106 18.35 1.79 13.16
CA PRO A 106 17.92 0.93 14.25
C PRO A 106 16.43 1.04 14.51
N ALA A 107 15.72 -0.09 14.56
CA ALA A 107 14.30 -0.16 14.80
C ALA A 107 13.97 -1.47 15.56
N PRO A 108 14.45 -1.65 16.80
CA PRO A 108 14.12 -2.83 17.59
C PRO A 108 12.59 -2.90 17.76
N PHE A 109 12.03 -4.10 17.54
CA PHE A 109 10.59 -4.26 17.57
C PHE A 109 10.19 -5.54 18.30
N THR A 110 9.13 -5.42 19.10
CA THR A 110 8.46 -6.55 19.76
C THR A 110 6.96 -6.34 19.66
N TYR A 111 6.24 -7.40 19.30
CA TYR A 111 4.78 -7.33 19.24
C TYR A 111 4.16 -7.05 20.61
N GLY A 112 3.15 -6.19 20.63
CA GLY A 112 2.39 -5.86 21.82
C GLY A 112 1.37 -6.95 22.21
N ALA A 113 1.00 -7.82 21.26
CA ALA A 113 0.12 -8.97 21.48
C ALA A 113 0.59 -10.18 20.68
N GLY A 114 0.25 -11.38 21.17
CA GLY A 114 0.57 -12.63 20.49
C GLY A 114 -0.29 -12.89 19.25
N GLY A 115 0.19 -13.80 18.38
CA GLY A 115 -0.52 -14.27 17.19
C GLY A 115 0.02 -13.71 15.86
N ALA A 116 0.85 -12.67 15.89
CA ALA A 116 1.47 -12.13 14.68
C ALA A 116 2.95 -12.53 14.47
N GLU A 117 3.53 -13.24 15.41
CA GLU A 117 4.93 -13.69 15.39
C GLU A 117 5.29 -14.54 14.15
N PRO A 118 4.39 -15.38 13.61
CA PRO A 118 4.67 -16.14 12.39
C PRO A 118 4.94 -15.25 11.17
N HIS A 119 4.44 -14.00 11.17
CA HIS A 119 4.68 -13.07 10.09
C HIS A 119 6.00 -12.30 10.19
N GLY A 120 6.79 -12.53 11.24
CA GLY A 120 8.06 -11.83 11.48
C GLY A 120 7.91 -10.35 11.78
N PRO A 121 8.98 -9.68 12.26
CA PRO A 121 8.95 -8.27 12.65
C PRO A 121 9.22 -7.31 11.48
N GLY A 122 9.29 -7.80 10.26
CA GLY A 122 9.57 -6.97 9.09
C GLY A 122 8.42 -6.05 8.70
N PRO A 123 8.71 -4.91 8.07
CA PRO A 123 7.71 -3.91 7.68
C PRO A 123 6.57 -4.49 6.85
N LYS A 124 5.33 -4.09 7.19
CA LYS A 124 4.10 -4.44 6.48
C LYS A 124 3.59 -3.25 5.64
N ALA A 125 3.84 -2.02 6.12
CA ALA A 125 3.49 -0.81 5.40
C ALA A 125 4.30 -0.67 4.11
N THR A 126 3.63 -0.48 2.99
CA THR A 126 4.28 -0.21 1.70
C THR A 126 4.72 1.25 1.65
N PRO A 127 5.97 1.55 1.31
CA PRO A 127 6.42 2.93 1.10
C PRO A 127 5.61 3.66 0.02
N THR A 128 5.68 4.98 0.04
CA THR A 128 5.14 5.80 -1.05
C THR A 128 6.26 6.60 -1.69
N PHE A 129 6.38 6.49 -3.03
CA PHE A 129 7.25 7.35 -3.83
C PHE A 129 6.47 8.57 -4.31
N LYS A 130 7.01 9.76 -4.07
CA LYS A 130 6.44 11.02 -4.59
C LYS A 130 7.55 12.05 -4.79
N ASP A 131 7.56 12.68 -5.97
CA ASP A 131 8.43 13.81 -6.31
C ASP A 131 9.91 13.60 -5.98
N GLY A 132 10.43 12.38 -6.30
CA GLY A 132 11.83 12.00 -6.08
C GLY A 132 12.15 11.48 -4.67
N ASN A 133 11.18 11.43 -3.78
CA ASN A 133 11.36 10.97 -2.40
C ASN A 133 10.55 9.70 -2.10
N LEU A 134 11.04 8.93 -1.12
CA LEU A 134 10.38 7.76 -0.56
C LEU A 134 9.98 8.05 0.88
N TYR A 135 8.75 7.71 1.23
CA TYR A 135 8.21 7.87 2.58
C TYR A 135 7.83 6.53 3.15
N THR A 136 8.35 6.19 4.32
CA THR A 136 8.15 4.90 4.99
C THR A 136 7.48 5.07 6.35
N LEU A 137 6.74 4.04 6.76
CA LEU A 137 6.26 3.86 8.13
C LEU A 137 6.79 2.52 8.62
N GLY A 138 7.71 2.56 9.58
CA GLY A 138 8.34 1.38 10.18
C GLY A 138 7.42 0.67 11.17
N MET A 139 7.75 -0.59 11.52
CA MET A 139 6.92 -1.45 12.41
C MET A 139 6.57 -0.82 13.74
N GLY A 140 7.51 -0.05 14.33
CA GLY A 140 7.30 0.68 15.60
C GLY A 140 6.59 2.03 15.42
N GLY A 141 6.40 2.51 14.19
CA GLY A 141 5.81 3.82 13.91
C GLY A 141 6.84 4.91 13.56
N VAL A 142 8.09 4.54 13.29
CA VAL A 142 9.11 5.49 12.76
C VAL A 142 8.67 5.94 11.37
N VAL A 143 8.59 7.26 11.15
CA VAL A 143 8.30 7.83 9.84
C VAL A 143 9.59 8.40 9.26
N THR A 144 9.97 7.96 8.07
CA THR A 144 11.24 8.38 7.44
C THR A 144 11.02 8.80 6.00
N ALA A 145 11.70 9.89 5.60
CA ALA A 145 11.84 10.25 4.20
C ALA A 145 13.26 10.01 3.71
N PHE A 146 13.36 9.45 2.50
CA PHE A 146 14.64 9.21 1.81
C PHE A 146 14.61 9.87 0.44
N ASP A 147 15.75 10.36 -0.01
CA ASP A 147 15.99 10.67 -1.41
C ASP A 147 16.03 9.38 -2.23
N ALA A 148 15.20 9.25 -3.23
CA ALA A 148 15.05 8.00 -3.98
C ALA A 148 16.22 7.70 -4.92
N GLU A 149 17.01 8.70 -5.31
CA GLU A 149 18.17 8.52 -6.19
C GLU A 149 19.39 8.01 -5.41
N THR A 150 19.60 8.56 -4.21
CA THR A 150 20.84 8.33 -3.43
C THR A 150 20.64 7.44 -2.20
N GLY A 151 19.39 7.30 -1.70
CA GLY A 151 19.10 6.63 -0.44
C GLY A 151 19.44 7.49 0.79
N ALA A 152 19.79 8.76 0.63
CA ALA A 152 20.06 9.64 1.75
C ALA A 152 18.80 9.85 2.58
N GLN A 153 18.88 9.67 3.89
CA GLN A 153 17.80 10.03 4.82
C GLN A 153 17.66 11.55 4.86
N LEU A 154 16.50 12.06 4.48
CA LEU A 154 16.20 13.49 4.46
C LEU A 154 15.72 13.99 5.82
N TRP A 155 14.79 13.25 6.41
CA TRP A 155 14.31 13.47 7.77
C TRP A 155 13.75 12.18 8.36
N GLN A 156 13.62 12.13 9.67
CA GLN A 156 13.02 11.01 10.40
C GLN A 156 12.29 11.52 11.64
N VAL A 157 11.10 11.00 11.86
CA VAL A 157 10.33 11.17 13.09
C VAL A 157 10.43 9.86 13.88
N ALA A 158 10.85 9.98 15.13
CA ALA A 158 11.03 8.81 16.02
C ALA A 158 9.70 8.09 16.26
N GLU A 159 9.80 6.82 16.58
CA GLU A 159 8.65 6.02 16.98
C GLU A 159 7.94 6.64 18.19
N PRO A 160 6.60 6.53 18.26
CA PRO A 160 5.84 6.93 19.45
C PRO A 160 6.15 5.98 20.62
N PRO A 161 5.92 6.42 21.87
CA PRO A 161 6.17 5.60 23.06
C PRO A 161 5.40 4.28 23.11
N VAL A 162 4.28 4.23 22.41
CA VAL A 162 3.40 3.05 22.31
C VAL A 162 3.02 2.86 20.85
N GLY A 163 3.19 1.67 20.34
CA GLY A 163 2.76 1.27 19.01
C GLY A 163 1.48 0.41 19.02
N PRO A 164 0.91 0.11 17.84
CA PRO A 164 -0.22 -0.80 17.71
C PRO A 164 0.16 -2.24 18.13
N LEU A 165 -0.84 -3.03 18.57
CA LEU A 165 -0.65 -4.40 19.06
C LEU A 165 0.16 -5.30 18.11
N TYR A 166 -0.09 -5.17 16.81
CA TYR A 166 0.52 -6.01 15.77
C TYR A 166 1.53 -5.25 14.88
N GLY A 167 2.05 -4.11 15.38
CA GLY A 167 2.89 -3.19 14.62
C GLY A 167 2.10 -2.37 13.61
N THR A 168 2.77 -1.48 12.89
CA THR A 168 2.10 -0.66 11.87
C THR A 168 1.95 -1.44 10.55
N ALA A 169 0.84 -1.25 9.84
CA ALA A 169 0.60 -1.81 8.52
C ALA A 169 0.00 -0.79 7.53
N MET A 170 -0.56 0.31 8.04
CA MET A 170 -1.04 1.41 7.19
C MET A 170 0.08 1.94 6.29
N SER A 171 -0.15 1.95 4.99
CA SER A 171 0.81 2.52 4.02
C SER A 171 0.66 4.04 3.94
N PRO A 172 1.74 4.82 4.03
CA PRO A 172 1.69 6.28 3.97
C PRO A 172 0.93 6.79 2.74
N LEU A 173 0.14 7.84 2.93
CA LEU A 173 -0.46 8.60 1.84
C LEU A 173 0.27 9.93 1.69
N VAL A 174 0.66 10.29 0.46
CA VAL A 174 1.26 11.60 0.17
C VAL A 174 0.30 12.45 -0.62
N GLU A 175 -0.16 13.54 -0.02
CA GLU A 175 -1.17 14.42 -0.58
C GLU A 175 -0.82 15.89 -0.32
N GLN A 176 -0.78 16.72 -1.37
CA GLN A 176 -0.57 18.18 -1.29
C GLN A 176 0.62 18.62 -0.39
N GLY A 177 1.76 17.90 -0.51
CA GLY A 177 2.95 18.22 0.27
C GLY A 177 2.94 17.70 1.71
N LEU A 178 2.02 16.79 2.03
CA LEU A 178 1.88 16.15 3.34
C LEU A 178 2.06 14.64 3.24
N VAL A 179 2.78 14.05 4.19
CA VAL A 179 2.83 12.61 4.46
C VAL A 179 1.85 12.30 5.57
N ILE A 180 0.83 11.50 5.28
CA ILE A 180 -0.27 11.23 6.19
C ILE A 180 -0.18 9.78 6.64
N VAL A 181 -0.07 9.57 7.95
CA VAL A 181 -0.01 8.27 8.61
C VAL A 181 -0.74 8.32 9.94
N HIS A 182 -1.25 7.19 10.41
CA HIS A 182 -1.79 7.05 11.75
C HIS A 182 -0.71 6.43 12.63
N VAL A 183 -0.18 7.19 13.58
CA VAL A 183 0.92 6.79 14.47
C VAL A 183 0.42 6.67 15.90
N GLY A 184 1.18 5.96 16.75
CA GLY A 184 0.85 5.73 18.14
C GLY A 184 0.19 4.39 18.40
N GLY A 185 -0.20 4.16 19.64
CA GLY A 185 -0.88 2.95 20.11
C GLY A 185 -2.39 3.08 20.09
N HIS A 186 -3.06 1.96 20.33
CA HIS A 186 -4.49 1.97 20.58
C HIS A 186 -4.82 2.89 21.77
N ASP A 187 -5.92 3.64 21.68
CA ASP A 187 -6.37 4.64 22.64
C ASP A 187 -5.40 5.84 22.86
N GLN A 188 -4.29 5.90 22.14
CA GLN A 188 -3.25 6.94 22.31
C GLN A 188 -2.58 7.31 20.98
N GLY A 189 -3.24 7.08 19.88
CA GLY A 189 -2.71 7.36 18.54
C GLY A 189 -3.27 8.64 17.95
N ALA A 190 -2.70 9.02 16.81
CA ALA A 190 -3.13 10.17 16.04
C ALA A 190 -2.97 9.96 14.53
N LEU A 191 -3.97 10.34 13.76
CA LEU A 191 -3.81 10.53 12.32
C LEU A 191 -3.06 11.84 12.10
N THR A 192 -1.82 11.75 11.68
CA THR A 192 -0.89 12.86 11.62
C THR A 192 -0.41 13.13 10.21
N ALA A 193 -0.37 14.40 9.83
CA ALA A 193 0.23 14.86 8.58
C ALA A 193 1.55 15.58 8.85
N PHE A 194 2.60 15.10 8.21
CA PHE A 194 3.94 15.66 8.26
C PHE A 194 4.24 16.39 6.95
N ASP A 195 4.94 17.51 7.05
CA ASP A 195 5.46 18.20 5.87
C ASP A 195 6.44 17.30 5.10
N THR A 196 6.25 17.13 3.78
CA THR A 196 7.08 16.25 2.95
C THR A 196 8.56 16.63 2.94
N THR A 197 8.88 17.90 3.18
CA THR A 197 10.25 18.43 3.10
C THR A 197 10.98 18.40 4.43
N THR A 198 10.26 18.69 5.52
CA THR A 198 10.87 18.90 6.85
C THR A 198 10.55 17.80 7.86
N GLY A 199 9.49 17.02 7.66
CA GLY A 199 8.98 16.07 8.66
C GLY A 199 8.28 16.73 9.84
N GLU A 200 8.06 18.06 9.81
CA GLU A 200 7.33 18.75 10.86
C GLU A 200 5.83 18.44 10.79
N VAL A 201 5.19 18.30 11.94
CA VAL A 201 3.74 18.10 12.03
C VAL A 201 3.02 19.35 11.53
N ARG A 202 2.12 19.18 10.58
CA ARG A 202 1.28 20.24 10.02
C ARG A 202 -0.12 20.24 10.65
N TRP A 203 -0.67 19.06 10.90
CA TRP A 203 -1.88 18.83 11.66
C TRP A 203 -1.90 17.41 12.23
N SER A 204 -2.71 17.22 13.26
CA SER A 204 -2.94 15.94 13.94
C SER A 204 -4.40 15.84 14.37
N TRP A 205 -5.00 14.67 14.18
CA TRP A 205 -6.30 14.30 14.72
C TRP A 205 -6.08 13.19 15.76
N GLU A 206 -6.40 13.46 17.03
CA GLU A 206 -5.97 12.67 18.19
C GLU A 206 -7.12 11.94 18.91
N ASP A 207 -8.31 11.87 18.31
CA ASP A 207 -9.51 11.38 19.00
C ASP A 207 -9.65 9.84 19.00
N ASP A 208 -8.76 9.11 18.31
CA ASP A 208 -8.81 7.64 18.24
C ASP A 208 -7.44 7.06 17.84
N GLY A 209 -7.19 5.79 18.19
CA GLY A 209 -5.96 5.06 17.87
C GLY A 209 -5.88 4.60 16.42
N PRO A 210 -4.71 4.08 15.97
CA PRO A 210 -4.53 3.59 14.62
C PRO A 210 -5.29 2.29 14.37
N SER A 211 -5.68 2.12 13.10
CA SER A 211 -6.02 0.82 12.50
C SER A 211 -4.84 0.33 11.65
N TYR A 212 -5.08 -0.71 10.85
CA TYR A 212 -4.11 -1.27 9.91
C TYR A 212 -4.46 -0.95 8.45
N ALA A 213 -5.65 -0.38 8.21
CA ALA A 213 -6.13 0.02 6.90
C ALA A 213 -5.36 1.23 6.35
N SER A 214 -5.08 1.23 5.06
CA SER A 214 -4.44 2.35 4.39
C SER A 214 -5.48 3.39 3.94
N PRO A 215 -5.17 4.70 4.06
CA PRO A 215 -6.11 5.76 3.73
C PRO A 215 -6.28 5.92 2.22
N LEU A 216 -7.42 6.45 1.82
CA LEU A 216 -7.65 7.00 0.50
C LEU A 216 -7.90 8.51 0.57
N VAL A 217 -7.79 9.18 -0.58
CA VAL A 217 -8.10 10.60 -0.70
C VAL A 217 -9.14 10.81 -1.79
N ALA A 218 -10.15 11.65 -1.52
CA ALA A 218 -11.22 11.94 -2.45
C ALA A 218 -11.74 13.39 -2.33
N ASP A 219 -12.30 13.88 -3.42
CA ASP A 219 -13.06 15.14 -3.43
C ASP A 219 -14.55 14.79 -3.29
N LEU A 220 -15.11 15.07 -2.13
CA LEU A 220 -16.53 14.85 -1.85
C LEU A 220 -17.21 16.17 -1.51
N HIS A 221 -18.32 16.45 -2.20
CA HIS A 221 -19.12 17.68 -2.01
C HIS A 221 -18.24 18.96 -2.01
N GLY A 222 -17.19 18.99 -2.85
CA GLY A 222 -16.28 20.13 -2.97
C GLY A 222 -15.19 20.22 -1.89
N THR A 223 -15.06 19.22 -1.03
CA THR A 223 -14.02 19.16 0.00
C THR A 223 -13.08 17.98 -0.24
N ARG A 224 -11.78 18.26 -0.28
CA ARG A 224 -10.72 17.23 -0.35
C ARG A 224 -10.58 16.56 1.01
N GLN A 225 -10.80 15.26 1.08
CA GLN A 225 -10.88 14.48 2.32
C GLN A 225 -9.93 13.30 2.29
N ILE A 226 -9.37 12.99 3.46
CA ILE A 226 -8.74 11.71 3.75
C ILE A 226 -9.81 10.82 4.40
N ILE A 227 -10.03 9.65 3.82
CA ILE A 227 -10.97 8.65 4.33
C ILE A 227 -10.15 7.44 4.78
N THR A 228 -10.32 7.03 6.03
CA THR A 228 -9.59 5.89 6.61
C THR A 228 -10.39 5.24 7.73
N LEU A 229 -9.95 4.05 8.13
CA LEU A 229 -10.37 3.45 9.38
C LEU A 229 -9.40 3.87 10.48
N SER A 230 -9.92 4.14 11.66
CA SER A 230 -9.19 4.23 12.92
C SER A 230 -9.46 2.96 13.74
N GLN A 231 -9.01 2.94 14.99
CA GLN A 231 -9.25 1.83 15.90
C GLN A 231 -10.74 1.43 15.98
N ASP A 232 -11.62 2.42 16.18
CA ASP A 232 -13.04 2.20 16.47
C ASP A 232 -14.00 2.84 15.46
N ARG A 233 -13.50 3.49 14.41
CA ARG A 233 -14.31 4.29 13.48
C ARG A 233 -13.86 4.19 12.03
N VAL A 234 -14.77 4.53 11.13
CA VAL A 234 -14.45 5.05 9.81
C VAL A 234 -14.56 6.56 9.89
N ILE A 235 -13.56 7.28 9.42
CA ILE A 235 -13.49 8.74 9.51
C ILE A 235 -13.22 9.38 8.17
N GLY A 236 -13.76 10.59 7.98
CA GLY A 236 -13.36 11.51 6.94
C GLY A 236 -12.87 12.80 7.56
N VAL A 237 -11.62 13.15 7.28
CA VAL A 237 -11.01 14.41 7.75
C VAL A 237 -10.65 15.29 6.56
N SER A 238 -10.63 16.60 6.76
CA SER A 238 -10.11 17.54 5.77
C SER A 238 -8.63 17.24 5.47
N ALA A 239 -8.30 17.00 4.22
CA ALA A 239 -6.91 16.73 3.83
C ALA A 239 -5.96 17.91 4.15
N LEU A 240 -6.48 19.14 4.14
CA LEU A 240 -5.72 20.35 4.40
C LEU A 240 -5.45 20.61 5.88
N THR A 241 -6.44 20.34 6.75
CA THR A 241 -6.42 20.80 8.16
C THR A 241 -6.50 19.69 9.18
N GLY A 242 -6.80 18.44 8.79
CA GLY A 242 -7.04 17.34 9.71
C GLY A 242 -8.37 17.44 10.49
N THR A 243 -9.18 18.47 10.22
CA THR A 243 -10.48 18.63 10.88
C THR A 243 -11.38 17.46 10.56
N LEU A 244 -11.94 16.81 11.58
CA LEU A 244 -12.95 15.77 11.41
C LEU A 244 -14.18 16.37 10.74
N LEU A 245 -14.61 15.75 9.65
CA LEU A 245 -15.79 16.14 8.89
C LEU A 245 -16.97 15.23 9.25
N TRP A 246 -16.73 13.94 9.23
CA TRP A 246 -17.73 12.93 9.58
C TRP A 246 -17.03 11.71 10.16
N GLU A 247 -17.77 10.96 10.94
CA GLU A 247 -17.33 9.70 11.52
C GLU A 247 -18.47 8.69 11.57
N ARG A 248 -18.11 7.41 11.63
CA ARG A 248 -19.04 6.31 11.81
C ARG A 248 -18.40 5.24 12.70
N PRO A 249 -19.07 4.76 13.75
CA PRO A 249 -18.55 3.66 14.55
C PRO A 249 -18.31 2.41 13.73
N PHE A 250 -17.13 1.83 13.87
CA PHE A 250 -16.74 0.58 13.20
C PHE A 250 -15.64 -0.11 14.02
N THR A 251 -16.03 -1.09 14.81
CA THR A 251 -15.12 -1.83 15.70
C THR A 251 -15.03 -3.28 15.27
N THR A 252 -13.85 -3.86 15.35
CA THR A 252 -13.61 -5.28 15.16
C THR A 252 -12.95 -5.88 16.39
N ASP A 253 -13.06 -7.19 16.58
CA ASP A 253 -12.33 -7.87 17.64
C ASP A 253 -10.82 -7.67 17.46
N TYR A 254 -10.11 -7.44 18.57
CA TYR A 254 -8.66 -7.19 18.58
C TYR A 254 -8.22 -5.95 17.78
N THR A 255 -9.11 -4.98 17.56
CA THR A 255 -8.85 -3.75 16.78
C THR A 255 -8.36 -4.01 15.35
N GLN A 256 -8.82 -5.10 14.72
CA GLN A 256 -8.34 -5.55 13.40
C GLN A 256 -9.15 -4.93 12.25
N ASN A 257 -9.18 -3.60 12.16
CA ASN A 257 -9.64 -2.85 11.01
C ASN A 257 -8.52 -2.81 9.97
N THR A 258 -8.50 -3.77 9.04
CA THR A 258 -7.36 -4.03 8.13
C THR A 258 -7.67 -3.73 6.68
N ILE A 259 -8.97 -3.68 6.31
CA ILE A 259 -9.41 -3.47 4.93
C ILE A 259 -9.47 -1.97 4.64
N ASP A 260 -8.85 -1.56 3.54
CA ASP A 260 -8.95 -0.19 3.07
C ASP A 260 -10.41 0.15 2.72
N PRO A 261 -10.90 1.35 3.01
CA PRO A 261 -12.21 1.77 2.56
C PRO A 261 -12.27 1.79 1.03
N ILE A 262 -13.37 1.33 0.44
CA ILE A 262 -13.61 1.39 -1.00
C ILE A 262 -14.62 2.50 -1.25
N LEU A 263 -14.26 3.45 -2.10
CA LEU A 263 -15.12 4.59 -2.43
C LEU A 263 -15.69 4.46 -3.84
N ILE A 264 -17.01 4.61 -3.93
CA ILE A 264 -17.76 4.62 -5.20
C ILE A 264 -18.65 5.86 -5.19
N ASN A 265 -18.27 6.87 -5.95
CA ASN A 265 -18.91 8.20 -5.90
C ASN A 265 -18.86 8.81 -4.48
N ASP A 266 -19.98 8.85 -3.77
CA ASP A 266 -20.14 9.32 -2.39
C ASP A 266 -20.40 8.19 -1.38
N THR A 267 -20.34 6.95 -1.82
CA THR A 267 -20.63 5.75 -1.03
C THR A 267 -19.35 5.03 -0.66
N VAL A 268 -19.17 4.77 0.63
CA VAL A 268 -18.03 4.03 1.20
C VAL A 268 -18.47 2.62 1.55
N VAL A 269 -17.73 1.63 1.02
CA VAL A 269 -17.87 0.23 1.41
C VAL A 269 -16.78 -0.10 2.43
N VAL A 270 -17.16 -0.70 3.53
CA VAL A 270 -16.26 -1.12 4.61
C VAL A 270 -16.49 -2.59 4.98
N ALA A 271 -15.41 -3.22 5.38
CA ALA A 271 -15.41 -4.58 5.88
C ALA A 271 -14.33 -4.75 6.96
N GLY A 272 -14.39 -5.80 7.74
CA GLY A 272 -13.40 -6.06 8.79
C GLY A 272 -13.55 -7.46 9.38
N PHE A 273 -12.63 -7.80 10.26
CA PHE A 273 -12.58 -9.13 10.88
C PHE A 273 -13.92 -9.51 11.52
N GLN A 274 -14.53 -10.59 11.03
CA GLN A 274 -15.83 -11.12 11.46
C GLN A 274 -17.02 -10.15 11.40
N LYS A 275 -16.87 -9.03 10.68
CA LYS A 275 -17.93 -8.07 10.44
C LYS A 275 -18.60 -8.32 9.09
N PRO A 276 -19.91 -8.00 8.95
CA PRO A 276 -20.52 -7.87 7.65
C PRO A 276 -19.79 -6.85 6.79
N THR A 277 -19.85 -7.04 5.48
CA THR A 277 -19.52 -5.97 4.55
C THR A 277 -20.70 -5.01 4.44
N SER A 278 -20.47 -3.71 4.57
CA SER A 278 -21.54 -2.72 4.56
C SER A 278 -21.17 -1.48 3.78
N ALA A 279 -22.16 -0.78 3.27
CA ALA A 279 -22.01 0.49 2.58
C ALA A 279 -22.83 1.59 3.25
N PHE A 280 -22.25 2.78 3.26
CA PHE A 280 -22.92 3.99 3.69
C PHE A 280 -22.56 5.15 2.75
N ARG A 281 -23.48 6.08 2.60
CA ARG A 281 -23.28 7.29 1.80
C ARG A 281 -22.84 8.45 2.68
N ILE A 282 -21.89 9.23 2.18
CA ILE A 282 -21.46 10.49 2.79
C ILE A 282 -22.36 11.59 2.21
N VAL A 283 -22.99 12.36 3.08
CA VAL A 283 -23.88 13.48 2.70
C VAL A 283 -23.41 14.77 3.35
N ASN A 284 -23.61 15.88 2.64
CA ASN A 284 -23.35 17.21 3.18
C ASN A 284 -24.55 18.12 2.92
N HIS A 285 -25.17 18.58 3.98
CA HIS A 285 -26.28 19.52 3.94
C HIS A 285 -25.86 20.83 4.59
N GLN A 286 -25.53 21.85 3.79
CA GLN A 286 -25.16 23.18 4.29
C GLN A 286 -24.00 23.12 5.30
N ASP A 287 -22.91 22.47 4.92
CA ASP A 287 -21.70 22.23 5.73
C ASP A 287 -21.91 21.32 6.96
N GLN A 288 -23.05 20.67 7.06
CA GLN A 288 -23.28 19.61 8.04
C GLN A 288 -23.09 18.25 7.39
N TRP A 289 -22.01 17.59 7.79
CA TRP A 289 -21.65 16.27 7.30
C TRP A 289 -22.38 15.18 8.08
N ALA A 290 -22.87 14.15 7.37
CA ALA A 290 -23.50 12.98 7.95
C ALA A 290 -23.24 11.74 7.11
N THR A 291 -23.57 10.56 7.65
CA THR A 291 -23.52 9.29 6.94
C THR A 291 -24.90 8.63 6.95
N GLU A 292 -25.29 8.04 5.82
CA GLU A 292 -26.57 7.33 5.65
C GLU A 292 -26.32 5.88 5.25
N ASP A 293 -27.00 4.93 5.90
CA ASP A 293 -26.90 3.51 5.54
C ASP A 293 -27.41 3.27 4.12
N VAL A 294 -26.70 2.46 3.35
CA VAL A 294 -27.12 2.03 2.02
C VAL A 294 -27.50 0.55 2.04
N TRP A 295 -26.56 -0.32 2.39
CA TRP A 295 -26.80 -1.77 2.50
C TRP A 295 -25.84 -2.44 3.49
N THR A 296 -26.22 -3.64 3.91
CA THR A 296 -25.38 -4.55 4.70
C THR A 296 -25.48 -5.96 4.12
N ASN A 297 -24.35 -6.61 3.92
CA ASN A 297 -24.23 -7.98 3.46
C ASN A 297 -23.59 -8.85 4.55
N ASP A 298 -24.37 -9.77 5.11
CA ASP A 298 -23.95 -10.68 6.18
C ASP A 298 -23.19 -11.92 5.65
N GLU A 299 -23.21 -12.17 4.34
CA GLU A 299 -22.58 -13.33 3.72
C GLU A 299 -21.07 -13.13 3.52
N ILE A 300 -20.66 -11.90 3.23
CA ILE A 300 -19.27 -11.53 2.90
C ILE A 300 -18.63 -10.80 4.08
N SER A 301 -17.40 -11.21 4.40
CA SER A 301 -16.57 -10.60 5.45
C SER A 301 -15.11 -10.62 5.00
N LEU A 302 -14.56 -9.46 4.65
CA LEU A 302 -13.15 -9.34 4.28
C LEU A 302 -12.29 -9.18 5.53
N TYR A 303 -11.05 -9.67 5.43
CA TYR A 303 -10.09 -9.52 6.52
C TYR A 303 -8.73 -9.10 5.95
N MET A 304 -7.72 -9.43 5.70
CA MET A 304 -6.46 -8.86 5.20
C MET A 304 -6.38 -8.75 3.66
N ALA A 305 -7.34 -9.34 2.94
CA ALA A 305 -7.39 -9.34 1.49
C ALA A 305 -8.25 -8.19 0.98
N ASN A 306 -7.65 -7.14 0.46
CA ASN A 306 -8.36 -6.08 -0.24
C ASN A 306 -8.84 -6.58 -1.61
N GLY A 307 -10.13 -6.38 -1.91
CA GLY A 307 -10.70 -6.70 -3.21
C GLY A 307 -10.34 -5.68 -4.29
N VAL A 308 -10.69 -5.98 -5.53
CA VAL A 308 -10.61 -5.06 -6.67
C VAL A 308 -12.00 -4.77 -7.21
N LEU A 309 -12.25 -3.50 -7.47
CA LEU A 309 -13.51 -3.03 -8.04
C LEU A 309 -13.41 -3.00 -9.56
N THR A 310 -14.45 -3.49 -10.23
CA THR A 310 -14.63 -3.39 -11.68
C THR A 310 -16.04 -2.90 -11.93
N ASP A 311 -16.16 -1.70 -12.46
CA ASP A 311 -17.45 -1.03 -12.56
C ASP A 311 -18.15 -1.07 -11.18
N ASP A 312 -19.28 -1.76 -11.08
CA ASP A 312 -20.06 -1.90 -9.84
C ASP A 312 -19.87 -3.27 -9.17
N ILE A 313 -18.90 -4.07 -9.58
CA ILE A 313 -18.64 -5.42 -9.04
C ILE A 313 -17.32 -5.45 -8.28
N LEU A 314 -17.38 -5.83 -7.01
CA LEU A 314 -16.22 -6.11 -6.17
C LEU A 314 -15.88 -7.59 -6.24
N PHE A 315 -14.69 -7.91 -6.75
CA PHE A 315 -14.08 -9.24 -6.62
C PHE A 315 -13.14 -9.25 -5.41
N GLY A 316 -13.24 -10.27 -4.56
CA GLY A 316 -12.42 -10.36 -3.35
C GLY A 316 -12.35 -11.75 -2.77
N LEU A 317 -11.60 -11.88 -1.67
CA LEU A 317 -11.54 -13.08 -0.83
C LEU A 317 -12.23 -12.78 0.51
N SER A 318 -13.33 -13.48 0.79
CA SER A 318 -14.00 -13.46 2.09
C SER A 318 -13.30 -14.43 3.04
N GLN A 319 -13.07 -14.03 4.29
CA GLN A 319 -12.55 -14.92 5.34
C GLN A 319 -13.55 -16.01 5.76
N ARG A 320 -14.83 -15.86 5.39
CA ARG A 320 -15.84 -16.87 5.73
C ARG A 320 -15.52 -18.20 5.08
N ASN A 321 -15.91 -19.30 5.74
CA ASN A 321 -15.71 -20.65 5.25
C ASN A 321 -14.24 -21.04 4.99
N SER A 322 -13.29 -20.40 5.72
CA SER A 322 -11.84 -20.58 5.54
C SER A 322 -11.33 -20.14 4.16
N GLY A 323 -11.84 -19.02 3.69
CA GLY A 323 -11.51 -18.42 2.41
C GLY A 323 -12.47 -18.82 1.28
N GLN A 324 -13.19 -17.83 0.75
CA GLN A 324 -14.01 -17.97 -0.45
C GLN A 324 -13.83 -16.74 -1.33
N TYR A 325 -13.52 -16.92 -2.59
CA TYR A 325 -13.65 -15.83 -3.57
C TYR A 325 -15.12 -15.48 -3.76
N PHE A 326 -15.39 -14.21 -4.03
CA PHE A 326 -16.76 -13.73 -4.21
C PHE A 326 -16.85 -12.63 -5.26
N LEU A 327 -18.04 -12.45 -5.81
CA LEU A 327 -18.49 -11.31 -6.58
C LEU A 327 -19.64 -10.64 -5.83
N LEU A 328 -19.52 -9.34 -5.60
CA LEU A 328 -20.50 -8.54 -4.88
C LEU A 328 -20.86 -7.31 -5.72
N ASP A 329 -22.15 -7.10 -5.97
CA ASP A 329 -22.66 -5.84 -6.52
C ASP A 329 -22.59 -4.77 -5.43
N VAL A 330 -21.73 -3.76 -5.62
CA VAL A 330 -21.49 -2.73 -4.61
C VAL A 330 -22.60 -1.67 -4.56
N THR A 331 -23.49 -1.65 -5.53
CA THR A 331 -24.65 -0.72 -5.54
C THR A 331 -25.82 -1.25 -4.70
N THR A 332 -26.01 -2.58 -4.69
CA THR A 332 -27.10 -3.26 -4.00
C THR A 332 -26.66 -4.01 -2.76
N GLY A 333 -25.40 -4.39 -2.67
CA GLY A 333 -24.87 -5.27 -1.63
C GLY A 333 -25.19 -6.75 -1.87
N GLU A 334 -25.69 -7.13 -3.05
CA GLU A 334 -26.03 -8.51 -3.37
C GLU A 334 -24.77 -9.35 -3.66
N THR A 335 -24.68 -10.54 -3.07
CA THR A 335 -23.66 -11.53 -3.42
C THR A 335 -24.06 -12.21 -4.73
N LEU A 336 -23.33 -11.95 -5.80
CA LEU A 336 -23.64 -12.50 -7.11
C LEU A 336 -23.11 -13.94 -7.28
N TRP A 337 -21.94 -14.21 -6.68
CA TRP A 337 -21.30 -15.51 -6.77
C TRP A 337 -20.31 -15.73 -5.61
N THR A 338 -20.09 -16.98 -5.25
CA THR A 338 -19.00 -17.41 -4.36
C THR A 338 -18.37 -18.70 -4.87
N SER A 339 -17.05 -18.83 -4.70
CA SER A 339 -16.30 -20.05 -5.01
C SER A 339 -16.63 -21.19 -4.03
N GLU A 340 -16.04 -22.35 -4.25
CA GLU A 340 -15.91 -23.38 -3.21
C GLU A 340 -15.20 -22.82 -1.97
N ARG A 341 -15.35 -23.50 -0.86
CA ARG A 341 -14.73 -23.16 0.44
C ARG A 341 -13.24 -23.50 0.46
N ARG A 342 -12.47 -22.88 1.35
CA ARG A 342 -11.06 -23.21 1.64
C ARG A 342 -10.14 -22.97 0.43
N GLN A 343 -10.28 -21.80 -0.16
CA GLN A 343 -9.42 -21.39 -1.26
C GLN A 343 -8.04 -20.98 -0.73
N ALA A 344 -7.98 -19.93 0.11
CA ALA A 344 -6.75 -19.39 0.68
C ALA A 344 -7.00 -18.80 2.06
N GLU A 345 -5.97 -18.64 2.87
CA GLU A 345 -6.03 -17.89 4.12
C GLU A 345 -6.01 -16.37 3.81
N ASN A 346 -5.19 -15.98 2.85
CA ASN A 346 -5.10 -14.62 2.34
C ASN A 346 -4.81 -14.60 0.83
N ALA A 347 -5.18 -13.53 0.15
CA ALA A 347 -4.86 -13.31 -1.25
C ALA A 347 -4.66 -11.83 -1.56
N ALA A 348 -3.58 -11.51 -2.26
CA ALA A 348 -3.38 -10.20 -2.85
C ALA A 348 -3.94 -10.19 -4.26
N ILE A 349 -4.93 -9.33 -4.50
CA ILE A 349 -5.68 -9.29 -5.76
C ILE A 349 -5.37 -7.99 -6.50
N VAL A 350 -4.96 -8.11 -7.76
CA VAL A 350 -4.80 -6.98 -8.68
C VAL A 350 -5.50 -7.29 -10.01
N LYS A 351 -5.94 -6.25 -10.72
CA LYS A 351 -6.63 -6.38 -12.01
C LYS A 351 -5.85 -5.67 -13.12
N ALA A 352 -5.72 -6.34 -14.25
CA ALA A 352 -5.00 -5.85 -15.42
C ALA A 352 -5.90 -6.01 -16.67
N GLY A 353 -6.58 -4.96 -17.09
CA GLY A 353 -7.68 -5.06 -18.07
C GLY A 353 -8.77 -5.97 -17.53
N GLU A 354 -9.16 -7.01 -18.28
CA GLU A 354 -10.14 -8.02 -17.85
C GLU A 354 -9.52 -9.17 -17.02
N THR A 355 -8.18 -9.17 -16.86
CA THR A 355 -7.46 -10.24 -16.18
C THR A 355 -7.37 -9.94 -14.69
N LEU A 356 -7.79 -10.89 -13.86
CA LEU A 356 -7.50 -10.95 -12.42
C LEU A 356 -6.19 -11.72 -12.22
N ILE A 357 -5.31 -11.17 -11.40
CA ILE A 357 -4.04 -11.76 -11.00
C ILE A 357 -4.07 -11.82 -9.48
N ILE A 358 -4.11 -13.04 -8.96
CA ILE A 358 -4.34 -13.33 -7.55
C ILE A 358 -3.09 -14.05 -7.03
N LEU A 359 -2.45 -13.49 -6.04
CA LEU A 359 -1.33 -14.11 -5.34
C LEU A 359 -1.82 -14.58 -3.97
N GLU A 360 -1.93 -15.89 -3.81
CA GLU A 360 -2.31 -16.52 -2.54
C GLU A 360 -1.13 -16.56 -1.57
N ASP A 361 -1.41 -16.69 -0.27
CA ASP A 361 -0.39 -16.66 0.78
C ASP A 361 0.55 -17.88 0.77
N ASP A 362 0.20 -18.95 0.09
CA ASP A 362 1.00 -20.17 -0.10
C ASP A 362 1.92 -20.12 -1.34
N ALA A 363 2.09 -18.94 -1.95
CA ALA A 363 2.93 -18.68 -3.13
C ALA A 363 2.34 -19.15 -4.47
N GLU A 364 1.05 -19.49 -4.53
CA GLU A 364 0.37 -19.72 -5.80
C GLU A 364 -0.10 -18.41 -6.43
N LEU A 365 0.19 -18.25 -7.71
CA LEU A 365 -0.29 -17.14 -8.54
C LEU A 365 -1.36 -17.65 -9.49
N ILE A 366 -2.59 -17.18 -9.30
CA ILE A 366 -3.74 -17.55 -10.13
C ILE A 366 -4.01 -16.43 -11.13
N ILE A 367 -4.21 -16.81 -12.37
CA ILE A 367 -4.63 -15.93 -13.46
C ILE A 367 -6.05 -16.33 -13.86
N GLY A 368 -6.95 -15.38 -13.92
CA GLY A 368 -8.34 -15.65 -14.30
C GLY A 368 -9.06 -14.42 -14.82
N THR A 369 -10.31 -14.61 -15.15
CA THR A 369 -11.26 -13.55 -15.49
C THR A 369 -12.53 -13.74 -14.67
N ALA A 370 -13.25 -12.67 -14.39
CA ALA A 370 -14.56 -12.76 -13.78
C ALA A 370 -15.57 -11.96 -14.59
N ASP A 371 -16.79 -12.49 -14.67
CA ASP A 371 -17.97 -11.74 -15.08
C ASP A 371 -18.95 -11.63 -13.90
N THR A 372 -20.21 -11.26 -14.13
CA THR A 372 -21.20 -11.13 -13.06
C THR A 372 -21.70 -12.46 -12.50
N SER A 373 -21.30 -13.60 -13.07
CA SER A 373 -21.85 -14.93 -12.74
C SER A 373 -20.82 -15.87 -12.12
N GLU A 374 -19.53 -15.73 -12.48
CA GLU A 374 -18.48 -16.63 -12.00
C GLU A 374 -17.06 -16.09 -12.20
N PHE A 375 -16.10 -16.70 -11.52
CA PHE A 375 -14.68 -16.55 -11.76
C PHE A 375 -14.17 -17.75 -12.55
N ASN A 376 -13.45 -17.48 -13.65
CA ASN A 376 -12.88 -18.48 -14.54
C ASN A 376 -11.36 -18.50 -14.41
N GLU A 377 -10.80 -19.51 -13.76
CA GLU A 377 -9.35 -19.73 -13.69
C GLU A 377 -8.80 -20.11 -15.07
N ILE A 378 -7.72 -19.43 -15.49
CA ILE A 378 -7.04 -19.67 -16.77
C ILE A 378 -5.74 -20.43 -16.55
N LYS A 379 -4.96 -20.02 -15.53
CA LYS A 379 -3.64 -20.56 -15.21
C LYS A 379 -3.32 -20.43 -13.73
N ARG A 380 -2.42 -21.32 -13.26
CA ARG A 380 -1.85 -21.30 -11.93
C ARG A 380 -0.35 -21.53 -12.01
N TYR A 381 0.44 -20.82 -11.20
CA TYR A 381 1.89 -20.91 -11.17
C TYR A 381 2.39 -20.86 -9.73
N ASP A 382 3.41 -21.69 -9.42
CA ASP A 382 4.21 -21.53 -8.21
C ASP A 382 5.24 -20.42 -8.43
N VAL A 383 5.24 -19.36 -7.61
CA VAL A 383 6.07 -18.16 -7.85
C VAL A 383 7.06 -17.83 -6.74
N ALA A 384 7.03 -18.56 -5.62
CA ALA A 384 7.96 -18.34 -4.50
C ALA A 384 8.21 -19.64 -3.72
N ASP A 385 9.23 -19.62 -2.86
CA ASP A 385 9.61 -20.77 -2.01
C ASP A 385 9.08 -20.66 -0.58
N SER A 386 8.45 -19.53 -0.25
CA SER A 386 7.86 -19.25 1.07
C SER A 386 6.64 -18.35 0.92
N GLN A 387 5.95 -18.11 2.03
CA GLN A 387 4.69 -17.36 2.06
C GLN A 387 4.78 -15.97 1.40
N THR A 388 3.69 -15.59 0.72
CA THR A 388 3.54 -14.35 -0.04
C THR A 388 2.35 -13.54 0.47
N TRP A 389 2.62 -12.59 1.36
CA TRP A 389 1.60 -11.67 1.90
C TRP A 389 1.60 -10.31 1.23
N ALA A 390 2.71 -9.93 0.59
CA ALA A 390 2.84 -8.68 -0.13
C ALA A 390 2.13 -8.76 -1.49
N PRO A 391 1.30 -7.75 -1.85
CA PRO A 391 0.78 -7.66 -3.20
C PRO A 391 1.89 -7.67 -4.26
N PRO A 392 1.65 -8.33 -5.40
CA PRO A 392 2.60 -8.34 -6.49
C PRO A 392 2.67 -6.96 -7.15
N THR A 393 3.85 -6.60 -7.67
CA THR A 393 4.00 -5.43 -8.54
C THR A 393 4.09 -5.87 -9.99
N ILE A 394 3.24 -5.31 -10.83
CA ILE A 394 3.10 -5.71 -12.23
C ILE A 394 3.31 -4.50 -13.14
N SER A 395 4.15 -4.68 -14.16
CA SER A 395 4.42 -3.65 -15.16
C SER A 395 4.81 -4.26 -16.51
N GLY A 396 3.98 -4.05 -17.50
CA GLY A 396 4.15 -4.69 -18.82
C GLY A 396 4.06 -6.21 -18.71
N ASN A 397 5.15 -6.93 -18.98
CA ASN A 397 5.25 -8.38 -18.79
C ASN A 397 6.06 -8.80 -17.57
N ARG A 398 6.43 -7.85 -16.68
CA ARG A 398 7.23 -8.08 -15.48
C ARG A 398 6.33 -8.27 -14.26
N LEU A 399 6.68 -9.23 -13.45
CA LEU A 399 6.00 -9.56 -12.20
C LEU A 399 7.05 -9.65 -11.08
N PHE A 400 6.97 -8.74 -10.11
CA PHE A 400 7.82 -8.74 -8.93
C PHE A 400 7.05 -9.34 -7.76
N ILE A 401 7.59 -10.41 -7.19
CA ILE A 401 7.02 -11.14 -6.06
C ILE A 401 7.97 -11.05 -4.88
N LYS A 402 7.44 -10.60 -3.73
CA LYS A 402 8.13 -10.63 -2.43
C LYS A 402 7.56 -11.79 -1.62
N ASP A 403 8.40 -12.74 -1.29
CA ASP A 403 8.12 -13.79 -0.32
C ASP A 403 8.63 -13.39 1.08
N THR A 404 8.80 -14.28 2.02
CA THR A 404 9.22 -13.94 3.39
C THR A 404 10.51 -13.13 3.43
N SER A 405 11.53 -13.45 2.60
CA SER A 405 12.85 -12.80 2.63
C SER A 405 13.39 -12.39 1.25
N ALA A 406 12.90 -12.99 0.18
CA ALA A 406 13.42 -12.77 -1.16
C ALA A 406 12.49 -11.91 -2.03
N LEU A 407 13.08 -11.20 -2.97
CA LEU A 407 12.38 -10.54 -4.07
C LEU A 407 12.74 -11.27 -5.37
N THR A 408 11.72 -11.62 -6.14
CA THR A 408 11.86 -12.37 -7.39
C THR A 408 11.23 -11.60 -8.55
N LEU A 409 11.94 -11.53 -9.68
CA LEU A 409 11.37 -11.06 -10.95
C LEU A 409 11.05 -12.23 -11.85
N TRP A 410 9.78 -12.34 -12.18
CA TRP A 410 9.24 -13.22 -13.20
C TRP A 410 8.82 -12.44 -14.45
N THR A 411 8.76 -13.12 -15.59
CA THR A 411 8.12 -12.60 -16.82
C THR A 411 7.21 -13.64 -17.44
N PHE A 412 6.15 -13.13 -18.09
CA PHE A 412 5.12 -13.94 -18.77
C PHE A 412 5.54 -14.39 -20.18
N ASN A 413 6.84 -14.50 -20.47
CA ASN A 413 7.38 -14.91 -21.79
C ASN A 413 8.59 -15.81 -21.64
#